data_7863fef7422426b198346a37c08c1f4a
#
_entry.id   7863fef7422426b198346a37c08c1f4a
#
_cell.length_a   1.000
_cell.length_b   1.000
_cell.length_c   1.000
_cell.angle_alpha   90.00
_cell.angle_beta   90.00
_cell.angle_gamma   90.00
#
_symmetry.space_group_name_H-M   'P 1'
#
loop_
_entity.id
_entity.type
_entity.pdbx_description
1 polymer ?
#
loop_
_entity_poly.entity_id
_entity_poly.type
_entity_poly.pdbx_seq_one_letter_code
_entity_poly.pdbx_strand_id
1 'polypeptide(L)' 'MWYRIRARDNHMGRPDGVVLTFHLFADNQAEAINILTAQGFTEIKILDEYEEEDLSWLEKK' A
#
# COMPACT_ATOMS: atom_id res chain seq x y z
N MET A 1 -8.83 -5.14 7.05
CA MET A 1 -9.10 -3.82 6.44
C MET A 1 -8.24 -3.64 5.20
N TRP A 2 -8.80 -3.08 4.17
CA TRP A 2 -8.07 -2.78 2.94
C TRP A 2 -7.54 -1.36 2.98
N TYR A 3 -6.31 -1.18 2.54
CA TYR A 3 -5.69 0.14 2.49
C TYR A 3 -5.26 0.44 1.07
N ARG A 4 -5.55 1.66 0.63
CA ARG A 4 -4.96 2.16 -0.59
C ARG A 4 -3.71 2.93 -0.19
N ILE A 5 -2.58 2.49 -0.70
CA ILE A 5 -1.29 2.97 -0.23
C ILE A 5 -0.45 3.43 -1.40
N ARG A 6 0.26 4.52 -1.17
CA ARG A 6 1.23 5.02 -2.11
C ARG A 6 2.61 4.86 -1.50
N ALA A 7 3.51 4.26 -2.23
CA ALA A 7 4.85 4.01 -1.72
C ALA A 7 5.86 4.05 -2.85
N ARG A 8 7.09 4.29 -2.49
CA ARG A 8 8.18 4.30 -3.44
C ARG A 8 8.88 2.96 -3.40
N ASP A 9 9.04 2.38 -4.57
CA ASP A 9 9.70 1.08 -4.71
C ASP A 9 11.18 1.32 -4.95
N ASN A 10 12.00 0.97 -3.96
CA ASN A 10 13.44 1.13 -4.04
C ASN A 10 14.15 -0.17 -4.35
N HIS A 11 13.42 -1.14 -4.84
CA HIS A 11 14.04 -2.41 -5.20
C HIS A 11 15.06 -2.20 -6.31
N MET A 12 16.00 -3.10 -6.38
CA MET A 12 16.99 -3.14 -7.46
C MET A 12 17.94 -1.95 -7.40
N GLY A 13 18.02 -1.27 -6.30
CA GLY A 13 18.98 -0.19 -6.15
C GLY A 13 18.71 1.01 -7.03
N ARG A 14 17.50 1.17 -7.50
CA ARG A 14 17.16 2.33 -8.34
C ARG A 14 17.18 3.59 -7.50
N PRO A 15 18.00 4.55 -7.86
CA PRO A 15 18.06 5.79 -7.07
C PRO A 15 16.76 6.59 -7.08
N ASP A 16 16.05 6.56 -8.21
CA ASP A 16 14.82 7.33 -8.32
C ASP A 16 13.63 6.60 -7.71
N GLY A 17 13.66 5.27 -7.73
CA GLY A 17 12.54 4.50 -7.31
C GLY A 17 11.34 4.75 -8.20
N VAL A 18 10.32 3.93 -8.02
CA VAL A 18 9.06 4.09 -8.74
C VAL A 18 7.98 4.28 -7.71
N VAL A 19 7.16 5.31 -7.88
CA VAL A 19 6.04 5.55 -6.96
C VAL A 19 4.85 4.75 -7.46
N LEU A 20 4.35 3.88 -6.60
CA LEU A 20 3.24 3.01 -6.94
C LEU A 20 2.07 3.27 -6.02
N THR A 21 0.87 3.10 -6.54
CA THR A 21 -0.35 3.14 -5.74
C THR A 21 -1.02 1.78 -5.87
N PHE A 22 -1.32 1.16 -4.75
CA PHE A 22 -1.89 -0.18 -4.78
C PHE A 22 -2.72 -0.41 -3.54
N HIS A 23 -3.39 -1.55 -3.50
CA HIS A 23 -4.25 -1.93 -2.38
C HIS A 23 -3.61 -3.08 -1.63
N LEU A 24 -3.70 -3.01 -0.31
CA LEU A 24 -3.11 -4.03 0.55
C LEU A 24 -4.07 -4.32 1.70
N PHE A 25 -4.25 -5.59 2.00
CA PHE A 25 -5.06 -5.99 3.14
C PHE A 25 -4.17 -6.21 4.36
N ALA A 26 -4.56 -5.60 5.48
CA ALA A 26 -3.83 -5.74 6.73
C ALA A 26 -4.78 -5.48 7.89
N ASP A 27 -4.37 -5.87 9.08
CA ASP A 27 -5.21 -5.70 10.26
C ASP A 27 -5.30 -4.24 10.69
N ASN A 28 -4.23 -3.50 10.49
CA ASN A 28 -4.20 -2.09 10.87
C ASN A 28 -3.11 -1.40 10.06
N GLN A 29 -3.02 -0.08 10.23
CA GLN A 29 -2.07 0.70 9.45
C GLN A 29 -0.64 0.31 9.74
N ALA A 30 -0.33 0.07 11.01
CA ALA A 30 1.04 -0.28 11.38
C ALA A 30 1.46 -1.57 10.70
N GLU A 31 0.57 -2.54 10.63
CA GLU A 31 0.87 -3.79 9.96
C GLU A 31 1.09 -3.58 8.47
N ALA A 32 0.25 -2.77 7.85
CA ALA A 32 0.41 -2.48 6.42
C ALA A 32 1.77 -1.87 6.15
N ILE A 33 2.18 -0.91 6.97
CA ILE A 33 3.48 -0.27 6.80
C ILE A 33 4.60 -1.27 7.02
N ASN A 34 4.48 -2.14 8.02
CA ASN A 34 5.51 -3.14 8.28
C ASN A 34 5.67 -4.10 7.11
N ILE A 35 4.56 -4.53 6.53
CA ILE A 35 4.60 -5.44 5.39
C ILE A 35 5.38 -4.80 4.24
N LEU A 36 5.07 -3.55 3.95
CA LEU A 36 5.71 -2.87 2.83
C LEU A 36 7.16 -2.56 3.11
N THR A 37 7.47 -2.18 4.34
CA THR A 37 8.86 -1.92 4.73
C THR A 37 9.70 -3.18 4.57
N ALA A 38 9.14 -4.32 4.95
CA ALA A 38 9.85 -5.58 4.81
C ALA A 38 10.09 -5.94 3.34
N GLN A 39 9.28 -5.42 2.44
CA GLN A 39 9.43 -5.68 1.03
C GLN A 39 10.31 -4.66 0.32
N GLY A 40 10.82 -3.68 1.03
CA GLY A 40 11.73 -2.71 0.45
C GLY A 40 11.10 -1.41 -0.01
N PHE A 41 9.83 -1.20 0.31
CA PHE A 41 9.18 0.06 -0.02
C PHE A 41 9.56 1.15 0.98
N THR A 42 9.59 2.38 0.50
CA THR A 42 9.86 3.55 1.34
C THR A 42 8.82 4.62 1.04
N GLU A 43 8.84 5.68 1.85
CA GLU A 43 7.91 6.80 1.69
C GLU A 43 6.47 6.30 1.60
N ILE A 44 6.12 5.44 2.52
CA ILE A 44 4.82 4.78 2.52
C ILE A 44 3.78 5.75 3.07
N LYS A 45 2.70 5.93 2.31
CA LYS A 45 1.62 6.81 2.72
C LYS A 45 0.30 6.12 2.50
N ILE A 46 -0.52 6.07 3.54
CA ILE A 46 -1.84 5.47 3.45
C ILE A 46 -2.81 6.55 3.00
N LEU A 47 -3.45 6.31 1.87
CA LEU A 47 -4.36 7.27 1.26
C LEU A 47 -5.80 7.05 1.71
N ASP A 48 -6.23 5.79 1.77
CA ASP A 48 -7.60 5.47 2.12
C ASP A 48 -7.64 4.15 2.88
N GLU A 49 -8.73 3.96 3.61
CA GLU A 49 -9.01 2.71 4.33
C GLU A 49 -10.40 2.24 3.96
N TYR A 50 -10.55 0.95 3.73
CA TYR A 50 -11.85 0.36 3.41
C TYR A 50 -12.06 -0.89 4.24
N GLU A 51 -13.25 -1.04 4.78
CA GLU A 51 -13.58 -2.27 5.46
C GLU A 51 -13.89 -3.36 4.44
N GLU A 52 -13.79 -4.59 4.91
CA GLU A 52 -13.98 -5.72 4.02
C GLU A 52 -15.34 -5.71 3.33
N GLU A 53 -16.35 -5.23 4.04
CA GLU A 53 -17.70 -5.20 3.47
C GLU A 53 -17.86 -4.12 2.42
N ASP A 54 -16.95 -3.18 2.37
CA ASP A 54 -17.06 -2.05 1.46
C ASP A 54 -16.17 -2.23 0.25
N LEU A 55 -16.33 -3.32 -0.42
CA LEU A 55 -15.47 -3.62 -1.57
C LEU A 55 -16.05 -3.15 -2.90
N SER A 56 -17.09 -2.35 -2.86
CA SER A 56 -17.68 -1.86 -4.12
C SER A 56 -16.66 -1.06 -4.93
N TRP A 57 -15.70 -0.43 -4.28
CA TRP A 57 -14.67 0.33 -4.99
C TRP A 57 -13.78 -0.58 -5.85
N LEU A 58 -13.68 -1.86 -5.49
CA LEU A 58 -12.92 -2.80 -6.28
C LEU A 58 -13.67 -3.25 -7.53
N GLU A 59 -14.99 -3.15 -7.49
CA GLU A 59 -15.82 -3.65 -8.57
C GLU A 59 -16.09 -2.62 -9.64
N LYS A 60 -15.67 -1.43 -9.43
CA LYS A 60 -15.84 -0.39 -10.44
C LYS A 60 -14.94 -0.68 -11.63
N LYS A 61 -15.54 -0.82 -12.73
CA LYS A 61 -14.80 -1.11 -13.95
C LYS A 61 -14.83 0.08 -14.86
#